data_b0cbce5e93e5a2b4087c389acaa7a910
#
_entry.id   b0cbce5e93e5a2b4087c389acaa7a910
#
_cell.length_a   1.000
_cell.length_b   1.000
_cell.length_c   1.000
_cell.angle_alpha   90.00
_cell.angle_beta   90.00
_cell.angle_gamma   90.00
#
_symmetry.space_group_name_H-M   'P 1'
#
loop_
_entity.id
_entity.type
_entity.pdbx_description
1 polymer ?
#
loop_
_entity_poly.entity_id
_entity_poly.type
_entity_poly.pdbx_seq_one_letter_code
_entity_poly.pdbx_strand_id
1 'polypeptide(L)'
;MNASARIVLDQVTFQYAGRDDTAIKGVNLDIHEGEFLLLTGRSGCGKTTVARLINGLVPHFHEGKLDGAARIGGTDTRGLDIGEIGKLVGSVFQDPRGQFFMTDTTGEVAFGCVNAGLPRAEVLERVEDAFRRMGIQHLRDRSVFGLSSGEMQMVAIASCYAMGPSVYVFDEPSANLDMEAVEALRKALSELKREGKTVVVLEHRLFYLSGLIDRMVVIEDGVVASVYDAARALSLDDRSLARMGLRSLRLESALRAIPAHGQSLPKHEGTAFEAKGLTFSYGSRRSTRSAGSTPYRSRTIGPLNFSARSGEVVGVIGENGAGKTTLSRLCCGLEKEDRGTVSVDGRPLSPKERLGRIRLVMQDPDYQLFSDSVLEELSLGGRRDVGTCERALRGLGLWDMRDAHPATLSRGQKQRLTIACALVDEAAAYFFDEPTSGLDRENMERVASGIRLLARSGGIVFAASHDCEFLLSACDRILRLRDGLIVDDFALGGSTRKRLLRSLWKGDAQWNAHTGA
;
A
#
# COMPACT_ATOMS: atom_id res chain seq x y z
N MET A 1 8.10 8.94 37.32
CA MET A 1 9.40 9.13 36.62
C MET A 1 9.12 8.82 35.16
N ASN A 2 9.23 9.81 34.27
CA ASN A 2 9.09 9.51 32.82
C ASN A 2 10.29 8.63 32.43
N ALA A 3 10.03 7.38 32.07
CA ALA A 3 11.06 6.51 31.54
C ALA A 3 11.58 7.15 30.23
N SER A 4 12.91 7.24 30.09
CA SER A 4 13.52 7.75 28.85
C SER A 4 13.03 6.95 27.67
N ALA A 5 12.60 7.62 26.59
CA ALA A 5 12.14 6.98 25.35
C ALA A 5 13.31 6.54 24.44
N ARG A 6 14.52 6.49 24.94
CA ARG A 6 15.72 6.05 24.20
C ARG A 6 15.66 4.55 23.94
N ILE A 7 15.88 4.17 22.68
CA ILE A 7 15.93 2.77 22.23
C ILE A 7 17.36 2.45 21.80
N VAL A 8 17.89 1.33 22.28
CA VAL A 8 19.25 0.89 21.94
C VAL A 8 19.20 -0.57 21.48
N LEU A 9 19.58 -0.83 20.25
CA LEU A 9 19.92 -2.16 19.74
C LEU A 9 21.44 -2.28 19.76
N ASP A 10 21.96 -3.25 20.51
CA ASP A 10 23.39 -3.44 20.75
C ASP A 10 23.82 -4.82 20.24
N GLN A 11 24.54 -4.85 19.10
CA GLN A 11 25.03 -6.05 18.41
C GLN A 11 23.93 -7.11 18.17
N VAL A 12 22.70 -6.65 17.84
CA VAL A 12 21.54 -7.55 17.75
C VAL A 12 21.60 -8.39 16.50
N THR A 13 21.60 -9.73 16.69
CA THR A 13 21.46 -10.73 15.64
C THR A 13 20.23 -11.56 15.95
N PHE A 14 19.36 -11.79 14.96
CA PHE A 14 18.15 -12.58 15.14
C PHE A 14 17.86 -13.50 13.95
N GLN A 15 17.57 -14.75 14.27
CA GLN A 15 17.13 -15.80 13.33
C GLN A 15 15.82 -16.37 13.81
N TYR A 16 14.78 -16.33 12.96
CA TYR A 16 13.47 -16.94 13.28
C TYR A 16 13.56 -18.46 13.40
N ALA A 17 12.82 -19.06 14.34
CA ALA A 17 12.69 -20.49 14.44
C ALA A 17 12.17 -21.10 13.13
N GLY A 18 12.77 -22.21 12.70
CA GLY A 18 12.41 -22.90 11.46
C GLY A 18 12.87 -22.21 10.16
N ARG A 19 13.74 -21.20 10.25
CA ARG A 19 14.42 -20.59 9.10
C ARG A 19 15.92 -20.76 9.19
N ASP A 20 16.56 -20.98 8.04
CA ASP A 20 18.03 -21.08 7.96
C ASP A 20 18.69 -19.71 7.81
N ASP A 21 17.96 -18.70 7.34
CA ASP A 21 18.45 -17.35 7.12
C ASP A 21 18.36 -16.48 8.39
N THR A 22 19.43 -15.73 8.63
CA THR A 22 19.49 -14.73 9.71
C THR A 22 18.81 -13.43 9.24
N ALA A 23 17.74 -13.04 9.92
CA ALA A 23 16.92 -11.88 9.54
C ALA A 23 17.63 -10.54 9.77
N ILE A 24 18.41 -10.41 10.88
CA ILE A 24 19.28 -9.25 11.15
C ILE A 24 20.59 -9.72 11.78
N LYS A 25 21.69 -9.00 11.51
CA LYS A 25 23.05 -9.45 11.78
C LYS A 25 23.86 -8.31 12.42
N GLY A 26 24.13 -8.41 13.73
CA GLY A 26 24.96 -7.45 14.45
C GLY A 26 24.48 -6.00 14.36
N VAL A 27 23.16 -5.78 14.37
CA VAL A 27 22.57 -4.45 14.26
C VAL A 27 22.89 -3.61 15.48
N ASN A 28 23.52 -2.45 15.22
CA ASN A 28 23.71 -1.39 16.21
C ASN A 28 22.86 -0.20 15.81
N LEU A 29 21.93 0.20 16.67
CA LEU A 29 21.05 1.34 16.44
C LEU A 29 20.70 2.00 17.78
N ASP A 30 21.01 3.28 17.88
CA ASP A 30 20.64 4.11 19.03
C ASP A 30 19.63 5.17 18.55
N ILE A 31 18.42 5.16 19.11
CA ILE A 31 17.33 6.09 18.77
C ILE A 31 17.10 6.97 19.98
N HIS A 32 17.24 8.28 19.78
CA HIS A 32 17.14 9.25 20.85
C HIS A 32 15.68 9.57 21.18
N GLU A 33 15.46 10.02 22.40
CA GLU A 33 14.16 10.51 22.84
C GLU A 33 13.70 11.70 21.98
N GLY A 34 12.44 11.67 21.52
CA GLY A 34 11.86 12.69 20.64
C GLY A 34 12.33 12.63 19.19
N GLU A 35 13.17 11.66 18.83
CA GLU A 35 13.66 11.50 17.46
C GLU A 35 12.58 10.94 16.53
N PHE A 36 12.48 11.49 15.32
CA PHE A 36 11.70 10.92 14.21
C PHE A 36 12.64 10.16 13.27
N LEU A 37 12.66 8.85 13.41
CA LEU A 37 13.50 7.95 12.63
C LEU A 37 12.73 7.32 11.46
N LEU A 38 13.25 7.47 10.26
CA LEU A 38 12.84 6.68 9.10
C LEU A 38 13.75 5.46 8.95
N LEU A 39 13.17 4.26 9.04
CA LEU A 39 13.84 3.00 8.74
C LEU A 39 13.38 2.50 7.37
N THR A 40 14.30 2.42 6.41
CA THR A 40 13.98 2.04 5.04
C THR A 40 14.95 1.01 4.47
N GLY A 41 14.67 0.48 3.29
CA GLY A 41 15.46 -0.55 2.63
C GLY A 41 14.57 -1.43 1.76
N ARG A 42 15.14 -2.38 1.04
CA ARG A 42 14.41 -3.33 0.18
C ARG A 42 13.45 -4.20 0.98
N SER A 43 12.45 -4.78 0.31
CA SER A 43 11.57 -5.77 0.94
C SER A 43 12.38 -6.98 1.41
N GLY A 44 12.08 -7.45 2.64
CA GLY A 44 12.79 -8.59 3.23
C GLY A 44 14.16 -8.29 3.84
N CYS A 45 14.63 -7.04 3.84
CA CYS A 45 15.96 -6.69 4.37
C CYS A 45 16.06 -6.68 5.91
N GLY A 46 14.97 -6.97 6.65
CA GLY A 46 14.97 -7.03 8.13
C GLY A 46 14.30 -5.88 8.87
N LYS A 47 13.70 -4.88 8.20
CA LYS A 47 13.01 -3.74 8.83
C LYS A 47 11.97 -4.16 9.86
N THR A 48 11.02 -5.00 9.47
CA THR A 48 9.96 -5.49 10.35
C THR A 48 10.51 -6.26 11.55
N THR A 49 11.66 -6.95 11.40
CA THR A 49 12.34 -7.60 12.52
C THR A 49 12.88 -6.56 13.53
N VAL A 50 13.44 -5.46 13.04
CA VAL A 50 13.85 -4.32 13.91
C VAL A 50 12.65 -3.75 14.65
N ALA A 51 11.51 -3.51 13.98
CA ALA A 51 10.29 -3.06 14.63
C ALA A 51 9.81 -4.04 15.71
N ARG A 52 9.84 -5.35 15.42
CA ARG A 52 9.45 -6.41 16.36
C ARG A 52 10.36 -6.50 17.60
N LEU A 53 11.62 -6.15 17.47
CA LEU A 53 12.53 -6.02 18.62
C LEU A 53 12.17 -4.81 19.48
N ILE A 54 11.84 -3.68 18.85
CA ILE A 54 11.46 -2.45 19.55
C ILE A 54 10.14 -2.63 20.31
N ASN A 55 9.15 -3.27 19.71
CA ASN A 55 7.84 -3.48 20.35
C ASN A 55 7.72 -4.78 21.13
N GLY A 56 8.82 -5.54 21.30
CA GLY A 56 8.90 -6.74 22.10
C GLY A 56 8.25 -7.98 21.50
N LEU A 57 7.70 -7.92 20.28
CA LEU A 57 7.17 -9.10 19.59
C LEU A 57 8.26 -10.14 19.30
N VAL A 58 9.51 -9.71 19.23
CA VAL A 58 10.70 -10.57 19.29
C VAL A 58 11.38 -10.31 20.63
N PRO A 59 11.63 -11.33 21.46
CA PRO A 59 11.37 -12.75 21.25
C PRO A 59 10.02 -13.25 21.79
N HIS A 60 9.18 -12.40 22.41
CA HIS A 60 8.01 -12.83 23.21
C HIS A 60 6.91 -13.52 22.38
N PHE A 61 6.71 -13.13 21.13
CA PHE A 61 5.70 -13.72 20.25
C PHE A 61 6.32 -14.50 19.09
N HIS A 62 7.43 -14.02 18.55
CA HIS A 62 8.15 -14.70 17.48
C HIS A 62 9.39 -15.37 18.06
N GLU A 63 9.34 -16.68 18.13
CA GLU A 63 10.45 -17.49 18.62
C GLU A 63 11.63 -17.46 17.65
N GLY A 64 12.84 -17.54 18.21
CA GLY A 64 14.07 -17.58 17.44
C GLY A 64 15.32 -17.44 18.31
N LYS A 65 16.47 -17.45 17.65
CA LYS A 65 17.75 -17.21 18.30
C LYS A 65 18.07 -15.73 18.30
N LEU A 66 18.14 -15.11 19.49
CA LEU A 66 18.47 -13.70 19.70
C LEU A 66 19.81 -13.56 20.43
N ASP A 67 20.80 -13.00 19.74
CA ASP A 67 22.07 -12.58 20.29
C ASP A 67 22.11 -11.03 20.38
N GLY A 68 22.89 -10.47 21.31
CA GLY A 68 22.91 -9.03 21.60
C GLY A 68 21.79 -8.60 22.55
N ALA A 69 21.46 -7.30 22.57
CA ALA A 69 20.46 -6.74 23.46
C ALA A 69 19.62 -5.64 22.81
N ALA A 70 18.30 -5.68 23.03
CA ALA A 70 17.38 -4.60 22.69
C ALA A 70 16.89 -3.94 24.00
N ARG A 71 17.08 -2.62 24.15
CA ARG A 71 16.72 -1.90 25.38
C ARG A 71 15.80 -0.73 25.06
N ILE A 72 14.82 -0.50 25.94
CA ILE A 72 13.94 0.67 25.92
C ILE A 72 14.06 1.33 27.30
N GLY A 73 14.42 2.62 27.33
CA GLY A 73 14.62 3.34 28.60
C GLY A 73 15.69 2.71 29.46
N GLY A 74 16.69 2.04 28.87
CA GLY A 74 17.76 1.33 29.55
C GLY A 74 17.44 -0.10 29.99
N THR A 75 16.18 -0.55 29.91
CA THR A 75 15.76 -1.91 30.29
C THR A 75 15.74 -2.83 29.09
N ASP A 76 16.34 -4.02 29.22
CA ASP A 76 16.33 -5.05 28.15
C ASP A 76 14.90 -5.57 27.96
N THR A 77 14.43 -5.62 26.70
CA THR A 77 13.07 -6.06 26.37
C THR A 77 12.77 -7.50 26.75
N ARG A 78 13.79 -8.34 26.89
CA ARG A 78 13.65 -9.73 27.36
C ARG A 78 13.22 -9.83 28.83
N GLY A 79 13.50 -8.79 29.62
CA GLY A 79 13.15 -8.72 31.04
C GLY A 79 11.81 -8.08 31.35
N LEU A 80 11.12 -7.56 30.31
CA LEU A 80 9.81 -6.92 30.42
C LEU A 80 8.74 -7.86 29.87
N ASP A 81 7.54 -7.86 30.45
CA ASP A 81 6.41 -8.50 29.81
C ASP A 81 5.85 -7.66 28.65
N ILE A 82 5.07 -8.28 27.74
CA ILE A 82 4.55 -7.60 26.56
C ILE A 82 3.60 -6.44 26.90
N GLY A 83 2.90 -6.52 28.05
CA GLY A 83 2.02 -5.46 28.53
C GLY A 83 2.82 -4.26 29.08
N GLU A 84 3.97 -4.51 29.70
CA GLU A 84 4.89 -3.44 30.13
C GLU A 84 5.48 -2.72 28.92
N ILE A 85 5.92 -3.46 27.90
CA ILE A 85 6.41 -2.90 26.64
C ILE A 85 5.31 -2.10 25.94
N GLY A 86 4.07 -2.62 25.90
CA GLY A 86 2.92 -1.95 25.29
C GLY A 86 2.53 -0.61 25.95
N LYS A 87 2.92 -0.37 27.21
CA LYS A 87 2.77 0.95 27.85
C LYS A 87 3.84 1.97 27.38
N LEU A 88 4.98 1.49 26.94
CA LEU A 88 6.10 2.31 26.47
C LEU A 88 6.06 2.54 24.95
N VAL A 89 5.65 1.51 24.20
CA VAL A 89 5.68 1.45 22.73
C VAL A 89 4.30 1.20 22.16
N GLY A 90 3.73 2.18 21.48
CA GLY A 90 2.55 2.02 20.65
C GLY A 90 2.92 1.56 19.24
N SER A 91 2.28 0.50 18.76
CA SER A 91 2.55 -0.06 17.44
C SER A 91 1.34 0.07 16.52
N VAL A 92 1.58 0.52 15.30
CA VAL A 92 0.60 0.55 14.22
C VAL A 92 1.12 -0.36 13.11
N PHE A 93 0.40 -1.47 12.88
CA PHE A 93 0.80 -2.50 11.92
C PHE A 93 0.38 -2.15 10.49
N GLN A 94 0.98 -2.83 9.52
CA GLN A 94 0.72 -2.65 8.09
C GLN A 94 -0.76 -2.87 7.70
N ASP A 95 -1.44 -3.83 8.35
CA ASP A 95 -2.88 -4.06 8.20
C ASP A 95 -3.60 -3.72 9.51
N PRO A 96 -4.27 -2.56 9.59
CA PRO A 96 -5.04 -2.17 10.77
C PRO A 96 -6.18 -3.13 11.12
N ARG A 97 -6.73 -3.87 10.13
CA ARG A 97 -7.84 -4.82 10.37
C ARG A 97 -7.45 -5.92 11.34
N GLY A 98 -6.21 -6.41 11.22
CA GLY A 98 -5.67 -7.41 12.14
C GLY A 98 -5.41 -6.90 13.57
N GLN A 99 -5.51 -5.58 13.77
CA GLN A 99 -5.26 -4.93 15.06
C GLN A 99 -6.55 -4.63 15.84
N PHE A 100 -7.71 -4.62 15.19
CA PHE A 100 -8.99 -4.24 15.80
C PHE A 100 -9.64 -5.38 16.57
N PHE A 101 -10.11 -5.05 17.78
CA PHE A 101 -10.82 -5.96 18.68
C PHE A 101 -12.28 -5.58 18.85
N MET A 102 -12.65 -4.31 18.67
CA MET A 102 -13.99 -3.80 18.87
C MET A 102 -14.76 -3.66 17.55
N THR A 103 -16.09 -3.59 17.65
CA THR A 103 -16.97 -3.45 16.48
C THR A 103 -17.27 -1.99 16.12
N ASP A 104 -16.94 -1.06 17.03
CA ASP A 104 -17.10 0.38 16.85
C ASP A 104 -15.81 1.14 17.17
N THR A 105 -15.68 2.32 16.60
CA THR A 105 -14.47 3.12 16.66
C THR A 105 -14.18 3.69 18.05
N THR A 106 -15.21 4.04 18.81
CA THR A 106 -15.05 4.60 20.17
C THR A 106 -14.56 3.53 21.13
N GLY A 107 -15.17 2.34 21.05
CA GLY A 107 -14.71 1.16 21.78
C GLY A 107 -13.27 0.77 21.42
N GLU A 108 -12.91 0.82 20.14
CA GLU A 108 -11.57 0.50 19.68
C GLU A 108 -10.52 1.47 20.23
N VAL A 109 -10.79 2.78 20.19
CA VAL A 109 -9.86 3.78 20.74
C VAL A 109 -9.76 3.67 22.27
N ALA A 110 -10.83 3.26 22.97
CA ALA A 110 -10.83 3.05 24.40
C ALA A 110 -10.15 1.74 24.84
N PHE A 111 -10.07 0.75 23.96
CA PHE A 111 -9.74 -0.63 24.30
C PHE A 111 -8.44 -0.78 25.08
N GLY A 112 -7.36 -0.16 24.61
CA GLY A 112 -6.06 -0.21 25.28
C GLY A 112 -6.09 0.42 26.68
N CYS A 113 -6.75 1.58 26.82
CA CYS A 113 -6.88 2.29 28.08
C CYS A 113 -7.67 1.46 29.13
N VAL A 114 -8.74 0.79 28.69
CA VAL A 114 -9.54 -0.09 29.56
C VAL A 114 -8.72 -1.30 30.01
N ASN A 115 -7.98 -1.93 29.09
CA ASN A 115 -7.11 -3.07 29.42
C ASN A 115 -5.94 -2.69 30.35
N ALA A 116 -5.47 -1.45 30.26
CA ALA A 116 -4.48 -0.92 31.20
C ALA A 116 -5.06 -0.62 32.59
N GLY A 117 -6.38 -0.79 32.80
CA GLY A 117 -7.04 -0.55 34.08
C GLY A 117 -7.20 0.93 34.45
N LEU A 118 -7.21 1.84 33.50
CA LEU A 118 -7.38 3.26 33.75
C LEU A 118 -8.78 3.59 34.28
N PRO A 119 -8.94 4.59 35.17
CA PRO A 119 -10.23 5.05 35.64
C PRO A 119 -11.13 5.50 34.47
N ARG A 120 -12.42 5.22 34.54
CA ARG A 120 -13.39 5.55 33.48
C ARG A 120 -13.31 7.02 33.02
N ALA A 121 -13.18 7.95 33.95
CA ALA A 121 -13.10 9.38 33.63
C ALA A 121 -11.86 9.70 32.77
N GLU A 122 -10.72 9.11 33.11
CA GLU A 122 -9.47 9.25 32.34
C GLU A 122 -9.57 8.59 30.96
N VAL A 123 -10.19 7.41 30.86
CA VAL A 123 -10.46 6.75 29.57
C VAL A 123 -11.25 7.66 28.65
N LEU A 124 -12.35 8.25 29.14
CA LEU A 124 -13.19 9.15 28.35
C LEU A 124 -12.44 10.39 27.88
N GLU A 125 -11.63 11.00 28.75
CA GLU A 125 -10.80 12.16 28.40
C GLU A 125 -9.78 11.83 27.32
N ARG A 126 -9.04 10.72 27.48
CA ARG A 126 -8.03 10.27 26.52
C ARG A 126 -8.62 9.91 25.16
N VAL A 127 -9.79 9.26 25.14
CA VAL A 127 -10.52 8.94 23.90
C VAL A 127 -10.95 10.22 23.19
N GLU A 128 -11.53 11.19 23.90
CA GLU A 128 -11.94 12.47 23.32
C GLU A 128 -10.73 13.24 22.76
N ASP A 129 -9.61 13.27 23.49
CA ASP A 129 -8.38 13.92 23.04
C ASP A 129 -7.81 13.22 21.80
N ALA A 130 -7.81 11.89 21.76
CA ALA A 130 -7.33 11.11 20.60
C ALA A 130 -8.15 11.40 19.34
N PHE A 131 -9.48 11.38 19.43
CA PHE A 131 -10.35 11.73 18.29
C PHE A 131 -10.07 13.15 17.78
N ARG A 132 -9.90 14.10 18.68
CA ARG A 132 -9.63 15.50 18.37
C ARG A 132 -8.25 15.70 17.75
N ARG A 133 -7.19 15.14 18.35
CA ARG A 133 -5.80 15.29 17.91
C ARG A 133 -5.56 14.64 16.55
N MET A 134 -6.16 13.47 16.34
CA MET A 134 -6.05 12.78 15.08
C MET A 134 -7.03 13.30 14.00
N GLY A 135 -7.90 14.26 14.34
CA GLY A 135 -8.83 14.90 13.40
C GLY A 135 -9.95 13.97 12.90
N ILE A 136 -10.34 12.98 13.70
CA ILE A 136 -11.29 11.94 13.30
C ILE A 136 -12.61 11.97 14.10
N GLN A 137 -13.02 13.12 14.65
CA GLN A 137 -14.26 13.25 15.42
C GLN A 137 -15.49 12.77 14.64
N HIS A 138 -15.48 12.90 13.30
CA HIS A 138 -16.54 12.45 12.41
C HIS A 138 -16.67 10.91 12.32
N LEU A 139 -15.68 10.17 12.82
CA LEU A 139 -15.69 8.71 12.87
C LEU A 139 -16.24 8.14 14.17
N ARG A 140 -16.56 9.00 15.15
CA ARG A 140 -17.02 8.57 16.46
C ARG A 140 -18.27 7.67 16.34
N ASP A 141 -18.33 6.63 17.16
CA ASP A 141 -19.42 5.66 17.27
C ASP A 141 -19.81 4.98 15.93
N ARG A 142 -18.87 4.95 14.97
CA ARG A 142 -19.08 4.26 13.70
C ARG A 142 -18.63 2.81 13.79
N SER A 143 -19.31 1.95 13.03
CA SER A 143 -18.88 0.56 12.86
C SER A 143 -17.52 0.49 12.13
N VAL A 144 -16.57 -0.26 12.67
CA VAL A 144 -15.24 -0.47 12.05
C VAL A 144 -15.34 -1.18 10.70
N PHE A 145 -16.37 -1.98 10.47
CA PHE A 145 -16.57 -2.71 9.22
C PHE A 145 -16.97 -1.82 8.02
N GLY A 146 -17.39 -0.61 8.30
CA GLY A 146 -17.79 0.37 7.27
C GLY A 146 -16.73 1.41 6.95
N LEU A 147 -15.53 1.31 7.56
CA LEU A 147 -14.45 2.26 7.37
C LEU A 147 -13.67 2.00 6.09
N SER A 148 -13.21 3.06 5.45
CA SER A 148 -12.18 3.01 4.41
C SER A 148 -10.82 2.63 5.00
N SER A 149 -9.87 2.21 4.17
CA SER A 149 -8.49 1.88 4.63
C SER A 149 -7.83 3.06 5.35
N GLY A 150 -8.02 4.29 4.87
CA GLY A 150 -7.49 5.49 5.52
C GLY A 150 -8.16 5.77 6.87
N GLU A 151 -9.49 5.65 6.96
CA GLU A 151 -10.21 5.81 8.23
C GLU A 151 -9.77 4.74 9.25
N MET A 152 -9.61 3.48 8.82
CA MET A 152 -9.07 2.41 9.69
C MET A 152 -7.68 2.72 10.20
N GLN A 153 -6.78 3.19 9.32
CA GLN A 153 -5.43 3.59 9.72
C GLN A 153 -5.46 4.70 10.78
N MET A 154 -6.28 5.72 10.60
CA MET A 154 -6.40 6.82 11.54
C MET A 154 -7.01 6.38 12.89
N VAL A 155 -7.95 5.42 12.90
CA VAL A 155 -8.49 4.84 14.14
C VAL A 155 -7.42 4.02 14.87
N ALA A 156 -6.61 3.23 14.16
CA ALA A 156 -5.49 2.49 14.76
C ALA A 156 -4.46 3.44 15.40
N ILE A 157 -4.15 4.56 14.74
CA ILE A 157 -3.26 5.59 15.30
C ILE A 157 -3.88 6.22 16.55
N ALA A 158 -5.17 6.54 16.51
CA ALA A 158 -5.90 7.13 17.65
C ALA A 158 -5.95 6.16 18.85
N SER A 159 -6.13 4.85 18.60
CA SER A 159 -6.10 3.81 19.62
C SER A 159 -4.72 3.75 20.32
N CYS A 160 -3.64 3.78 19.54
CA CYS A 160 -2.29 3.87 20.09
C CYS A 160 -2.06 5.20 20.84
N TYR A 161 -2.55 6.32 20.30
CA TYR A 161 -2.40 7.65 20.89
C TYR A 161 -3.08 7.76 22.25
N ALA A 162 -4.29 7.22 22.39
CA ALA A 162 -5.06 7.23 23.64
C ALA A 162 -4.30 6.56 24.80
N MET A 163 -3.49 5.53 24.52
CA MET A 163 -2.62 4.88 25.50
C MET A 163 -1.50 5.79 26.02
N GLY A 164 -1.09 6.78 25.22
CA GLY A 164 -0.08 7.77 25.58
C GLY A 164 1.35 7.26 25.70
N PRO A 165 1.81 6.32 24.85
CA PRO A 165 3.17 5.81 24.91
C PRO A 165 4.19 6.92 24.60
N SER A 166 5.43 6.72 24.98
CA SER A 166 6.53 7.62 24.65
C SER A 166 7.16 7.33 23.29
N VAL A 167 7.04 6.10 22.81
CA VAL A 167 7.56 5.59 21.52
C VAL A 167 6.41 5.14 20.64
N TYR A 168 6.47 5.48 19.36
CA TYR A 168 5.52 5.01 18.34
C TYR A 168 6.28 4.31 17.22
N VAL A 169 5.84 3.10 16.85
CA VAL A 169 6.39 2.30 15.76
C VAL A 169 5.32 2.09 14.71
N PHE A 170 5.61 2.50 13.49
CA PHE A 170 4.71 2.36 12.33
C PHE A 170 5.34 1.43 11.31
N ASP A 171 4.68 0.32 10.98
CA ASP A 171 5.14 -0.61 9.95
C ASP A 171 4.34 -0.41 8.66
N GLU A 172 4.96 0.22 7.65
CA GLU A 172 4.40 0.56 6.34
C GLU A 172 3.00 1.23 6.41
N PRO A 173 2.84 2.31 7.19
CA PRO A 173 1.53 2.87 7.49
C PRO A 173 0.84 3.51 6.27
N SER A 174 1.55 3.79 5.19
CA SER A 174 0.97 4.36 3.97
C SER A 174 0.50 3.31 2.94
N ALA A 175 0.64 2.01 3.25
CA ALA A 175 0.19 0.95 2.36
C ALA A 175 -1.33 1.03 2.13
N ASN A 176 -1.77 0.91 0.88
CA ASN A 176 -3.18 0.98 0.48
C ASN A 176 -3.90 2.32 0.74
N LEU A 177 -3.16 3.40 1.08
CA LEU A 177 -3.72 4.72 1.28
C LEU A 177 -3.74 5.53 -0.02
N ASP A 178 -4.85 6.23 -0.28
CA ASP A 178 -4.90 7.29 -1.27
C ASP A 178 -4.17 8.55 -0.75
N MET A 179 -4.02 9.55 -1.60
CA MET A 179 -3.23 10.73 -1.26
C MET A 179 -3.87 11.58 -0.15
N GLU A 180 -5.20 11.56 0.00
CA GLU A 180 -5.91 12.24 1.08
C GLU A 180 -5.62 11.56 2.44
N ALA A 181 -5.69 10.23 2.46
CA ALA A 181 -5.36 9.45 3.65
C ALA A 181 -3.87 9.54 4.01
N VAL A 182 -2.97 9.60 3.01
CA VAL A 182 -1.52 9.85 3.23
C VAL A 182 -1.29 11.22 3.87
N GLU A 183 -2.03 12.26 3.45
CA GLU A 183 -1.92 13.58 4.06
C GLU A 183 -2.48 13.60 5.50
N ALA A 184 -3.57 12.88 5.77
CA ALA A 184 -4.09 12.72 7.13
C ALA A 184 -3.06 12.00 8.02
N LEU A 185 -2.45 10.91 7.53
CA LEU A 185 -1.36 10.20 8.20
C LEU A 185 -0.19 11.14 8.49
N ARG A 186 0.26 11.92 7.50
CA ARG A 186 1.35 12.88 7.67
C ARG A 186 1.07 13.91 8.77
N LYS A 187 -0.17 14.41 8.84
CA LYS A 187 -0.60 15.35 9.90
C LYS A 187 -0.54 14.69 11.29
N ALA A 188 -1.01 13.45 11.41
CA ALA A 188 -0.93 12.70 12.67
C ALA A 188 0.52 12.48 13.11
N LEU A 189 1.40 12.08 12.18
CA LEU A 189 2.84 11.92 12.46
C LEU A 189 3.51 13.25 12.85
N SER A 190 3.11 14.35 12.19
CA SER A 190 3.59 15.70 12.53
C SER A 190 3.15 16.12 13.94
N GLU A 191 1.93 15.76 14.36
CA GLU A 191 1.44 16.02 15.72
C GLU A 191 2.25 15.26 16.77
N LEU A 192 2.52 13.96 16.55
CA LEU A 192 3.38 13.16 17.44
C LEU A 192 4.78 13.78 17.57
N LYS A 193 5.38 14.19 16.44
CA LYS A 193 6.69 14.86 16.47
C LYS A 193 6.64 16.17 17.23
N ARG A 194 5.61 16.98 17.04
CA ARG A 194 5.41 18.25 17.74
C ARG A 194 5.26 18.08 19.26
N GLU A 195 4.69 16.95 19.69
CA GLU A 195 4.56 16.57 21.10
C GLU A 195 5.86 15.97 21.67
N GLY A 196 6.94 15.91 20.92
CA GLY A 196 8.22 15.36 21.35
C GLY A 196 8.22 13.85 21.51
N LYS A 197 7.31 13.13 20.86
CA LYS A 197 7.28 11.66 20.88
C LYS A 197 8.41 11.09 20.04
N THR A 198 8.97 9.97 20.48
CA THR A 198 9.90 9.18 19.67
C THR A 198 9.10 8.41 18.62
N VAL A 199 9.40 8.61 17.34
CA VAL A 199 8.64 8.01 16.23
C VAL A 199 9.57 7.23 15.33
N VAL A 200 9.27 5.96 15.13
CA VAL A 200 10.00 5.07 14.21
C VAL A 200 9.04 4.65 13.10
N VAL A 201 9.32 5.05 11.87
CA VAL A 201 8.49 4.69 10.70
C VAL A 201 9.29 3.79 9.78
N LEU A 202 8.78 2.59 9.54
CA LEU A 202 9.26 1.69 8.50
C LEU A 202 8.48 1.99 7.23
N GLU A 203 9.16 2.36 6.14
CA GLU A 203 8.41 2.80 4.96
C GLU A 203 9.18 2.57 3.65
N HIS A 204 8.41 2.30 2.60
CA HIS A 204 8.87 2.30 1.21
C HIS A 204 8.49 3.57 0.46
N ARG A 205 7.33 4.14 0.73
CA ARG A 205 6.83 5.37 0.11
C ARG A 205 7.32 6.60 0.91
N LEU A 206 8.45 7.18 0.53
CA LEU A 206 9.20 8.12 1.38
C LEU A 206 8.74 9.58 1.29
N PHE A 207 8.14 10.00 0.20
CA PHE A 207 7.92 11.42 -0.13
C PHE A 207 7.10 12.19 0.93
N TYR A 208 6.10 11.56 1.55
CA TYR A 208 5.23 12.23 2.53
C TYR A 208 5.90 12.44 3.88
N LEU A 209 7.02 11.77 4.14
CA LEU A 209 7.83 11.92 5.35
C LEU A 209 8.87 13.03 5.21
N SER A 210 9.05 13.57 4.00
CA SER A 210 9.94 14.71 3.75
C SER A 210 9.60 15.87 4.69
N GLY A 211 10.60 16.38 5.42
CA GLY A 211 10.43 17.42 6.42
C GLY A 211 9.97 16.95 7.82
N LEU A 212 9.64 15.67 8.00
CA LEU A 212 9.38 15.08 9.32
C LEU A 212 10.59 14.35 9.90
N ILE A 213 11.38 13.70 9.06
CA ILE A 213 12.51 12.85 9.47
C ILE A 213 13.64 13.68 10.08
N ASP A 214 14.20 13.21 11.18
CA ASP A 214 15.45 13.73 11.75
C ASP A 214 16.63 12.89 11.26
N ARG A 215 16.42 11.58 11.11
CA ARG A 215 17.42 10.64 10.60
C ARG A 215 16.78 9.55 9.77
N MET A 216 17.48 9.13 8.70
CA MET A 216 17.12 8.00 7.85
C MET A 216 18.17 6.90 8.00
N VAL A 217 17.73 5.69 8.30
CA VAL A 217 18.54 4.48 8.41
C VAL A 217 18.15 3.53 7.30
N VAL A 218 19.12 3.08 6.52
CA VAL A 218 18.93 2.11 5.44
C VAL A 218 19.40 0.75 5.90
N ILE A 219 18.51 -0.23 5.88
CA ILE A 219 18.84 -1.65 6.13
C ILE A 219 19.01 -2.37 4.81
N GLU A 220 20.08 -3.14 4.68
CA GLU A 220 20.37 -4.01 3.55
C GLU A 220 20.89 -5.35 4.08
N ASP A 221 20.31 -6.46 3.62
CA ASP A 221 20.69 -7.84 3.98
C ASP A 221 20.85 -8.11 5.50
N GLY A 222 20.01 -7.46 6.29
CA GLY A 222 19.98 -7.63 7.75
C GLY A 222 20.98 -6.76 8.52
N VAL A 223 21.68 -5.85 7.87
CA VAL A 223 22.63 -4.92 8.52
C VAL A 223 22.24 -3.47 8.30
N VAL A 224 22.69 -2.56 9.17
CA VAL A 224 22.62 -1.12 8.96
C VAL A 224 23.66 -0.74 7.91
N ALA A 225 23.21 -0.51 6.66
CA ALA A 225 24.10 -0.19 5.54
C ALA A 225 24.49 1.29 5.52
N SER A 226 23.57 2.19 5.87
CA SER A 226 23.82 3.64 5.83
C SER A 226 22.92 4.38 6.82
N VAL A 227 23.45 5.50 7.34
CA VAL A 227 22.75 6.42 8.22
C VAL A 227 22.91 7.84 7.67
N TYR A 228 21.81 8.56 7.53
CA TYR A 228 21.75 9.93 7.02
C TYR A 228 20.98 10.81 8.00
N ASP A 229 21.51 11.99 8.32
CA ASP A 229 20.72 13.06 8.93
C ASP A 229 19.69 13.60 7.92
N ALA A 230 18.74 14.42 8.41
CA ALA A 230 17.66 14.97 7.58
C ALA A 230 18.19 15.73 6.35
N ALA A 231 19.21 16.57 6.53
CA ALA A 231 19.74 17.42 5.45
C ALA A 231 20.38 16.56 4.34
N ARG A 232 21.18 15.57 4.74
CA ARG A 232 21.84 14.65 3.82
C ARG A 232 20.85 13.72 3.14
N ALA A 233 19.86 13.18 3.87
CA ALA A 233 18.81 12.37 3.28
C ALA A 233 18.05 13.13 2.19
N LEU A 234 17.65 14.37 2.46
CA LEU A 234 16.95 15.24 1.52
C LEU A 234 17.81 15.73 0.35
N SER A 235 19.15 15.66 0.46
CA SER A 235 20.05 16.00 -0.64
C SER A 235 20.33 14.85 -1.60
N LEU A 236 19.91 13.61 -1.27
CA LEU A 236 20.08 12.45 -2.15
C LEU A 236 19.28 12.63 -3.44
N ASP A 237 19.94 12.44 -4.56
CA ASP A 237 19.28 12.41 -5.86
C ASP A 237 18.59 11.05 -6.10
N ASP A 238 17.65 11.01 -7.03
CA ASP A 238 16.89 9.81 -7.35
C ASP A 238 17.75 8.65 -7.87
N ARG A 239 18.91 8.95 -8.49
CA ARG A 239 19.85 7.91 -8.95
C ARG A 239 20.51 7.22 -7.76
N SER A 240 20.86 7.97 -6.73
CA SER A 240 21.43 7.43 -5.49
C SER A 240 20.40 6.61 -4.72
N LEU A 241 19.16 7.12 -4.59
CA LEU A 241 18.06 6.37 -4.01
C LEU A 241 17.76 5.07 -4.79
N ALA A 242 17.75 5.13 -6.11
CA ALA A 242 17.53 3.96 -6.98
C ALA A 242 18.59 2.87 -6.77
N ARG A 243 19.86 3.25 -6.64
CA ARG A 243 20.95 2.27 -6.38
C ARG A 243 20.76 1.54 -5.06
N MET A 244 20.20 2.20 -4.05
CA MET A 244 19.84 1.62 -2.76
C MET A 244 18.50 0.87 -2.78
N GLY A 245 17.79 0.85 -3.92
CA GLY A 245 16.46 0.25 -4.05
C GLY A 245 15.36 1.06 -3.37
N LEU A 246 15.60 2.34 -3.09
CA LEU A 246 14.68 3.23 -2.39
C LEU A 246 13.83 4.06 -3.36
N ARG A 247 12.61 4.36 -2.95
CA ARG A 247 11.72 5.29 -3.65
C ARG A 247 12.12 6.73 -3.42
N SER A 248 11.58 7.63 -4.23
CA SER A 248 11.85 9.05 -4.15
C SER A 248 11.40 9.68 -2.82
N LEU A 249 12.27 10.49 -2.25
CA LEU A 249 11.93 11.40 -1.15
C LEU A 249 11.17 12.65 -1.62
N ARG A 250 11.20 12.93 -2.93
CA ARG A 250 10.52 14.08 -3.57
C ARG A 250 9.89 13.64 -4.87
N LEU A 251 8.57 13.73 -4.99
CA LEU A 251 7.87 13.32 -6.21
C LEU A 251 8.27 14.15 -7.44
N GLU A 252 8.70 15.39 -7.27
CA GLU A 252 9.21 16.21 -8.36
C GLU A 252 10.52 15.69 -8.94
N SER A 253 11.37 15.12 -8.09
CA SER A 253 12.60 14.46 -8.54
C SER A 253 12.25 13.20 -9.34
N ALA A 254 11.26 12.42 -8.91
CA ALA A 254 10.73 11.28 -9.65
C ALA A 254 10.20 11.69 -11.03
N LEU A 255 9.49 12.81 -11.14
CA LEU A 255 9.02 13.35 -12.44
C LEU A 255 10.15 13.56 -13.45
N ARG A 256 11.33 13.95 -12.97
CA ARG A 256 12.50 14.22 -13.83
C ARG A 256 13.29 12.95 -14.13
N ALA A 257 13.37 12.05 -13.15
CA ALA A 257 14.22 10.85 -13.22
C ALA A 257 13.60 9.72 -14.04
N ILE A 258 12.27 9.54 -13.95
CA ILE A 258 11.54 8.50 -14.68
C ILE A 258 11.40 8.97 -16.15
N PRO A 259 11.90 8.22 -17.16
CA PRO A 259 11.79 8.60 -18.56
C PRO A 259 10.31 8.73 -18.99
N ALA A 260 10.01 9.73 -19.83
CA ALA A 260 8.71 9.76 -20.48
C ALA A 260 8.65 8.59 -21.48
N HIS A 261 7.64 7.76 -21.39
CA HIS A 261 7.35 6.81 -22.45
C HIS A 261 6.99 7.62 -23.69
N GLY A 262 7.70 7.38 -24.81
CA GLY A 262 7.60 8.21 -26.03
C GLY A 262 6.16 8.30 -26.51
N GLN A 263 5.77 9.46 -27.00
CA GLN A 263 4.43 9.81 -27.50
C GLN A 263 3.95 9.04 -28.74
N SER A 264 4.70 8.11 -29.25
CA SER A 264 4.22 7.22 -30.27
C SER A 264 3.47 6.06 -29.62
N LEU A 265 2.20 6.31 -29.26
CA LEU A 265 1.24 5.20 -29.23
C LEU A 265 1.44 4.44 -30.53
N PRO A 266 1.79 3.15 -30.51
CA PRO A 266 1.84 2.38 -31.74
C PRO A 266 0.50 2.59 -32.44
N LYS A 267 0.52 2.99 -33.71
CA LYS A 267 -0.67 2.95 -34.56
C LYS A 267 -0.96 1.48 -34.85
N HIS A 268 -1.33 0.73 -33.83
CA HIS A 268 -1.77 -0.63 -34.02
C HIS A 268 -3.22 -0.59 -34.53
N GLU A 269 -3.42 -1.07 -35.76
CA GLU A 269 -4.69 -1.63 -36.20
C GLU A 269 -4.95 -2.90 -35.38
N GLY A 270 -5.18 -2.74 -34.06
CA GLY A 270 -5.31 -3.82 -33.10
C GLY A 270 -6.63 -3.73 -32.35
N THR A 271 -6.83 -4.70 -31.49
CA THR A 271 -7.98 -4.83 -30.60
C THR A 271 -8.33 -3.50 -29.94
N ALA A 272 -9.60 -3.16 -29.95
CA ALA A 272 -10.13 -1.96 -29.30
C ALA A 272 -11.10 -2.37 -28.19
N PHE A 273 -10.89 -1.85 -26.99
CA PHE A 273 -11.82 -1.94 -25.86
C PHE A 273 -12.66 -0.67 -25.79
N GLU A 274 -13.96 -0.79 -25.58
CA GLU A 274 -14.86 0.34 -25.45
C GLU A 274 -15.93 0.07 -24.38
N ALA A 275 -16.15 1.04 -23.49
CA ALA A 275 -17.28 1.10 -22.57
C ALA A 275 -18.14 2.31 -22.94
N LYS A 276 -19.44 2.11 -23.16
CA LYS A 276 -20.41 3.14 -23.55
C LYS A 276 -21.58 3.19 -22.57
N GLY A 277 -21.80 4.33 -21.93
CA GLY A 277 -22.93 4.59 -21.05
C GLY A 277 -23.00 3.65 -19.85
N LEU A 278 -21.86 3.10 -19.41
CA LEU A 278 -21.79 2.07 -18.39
C LEU A 278 -22.24 2.63 -17.05
N THR A 279 -23.31 2.07 -16.46
CA THR A 279 -23.90 2.53 -15.19
C THR A 279 -24.15 1.34 -14.28
N PHE A 280 -23.91 1.50 -12.99
CA PHE A 280 -24.15 0.47 -11.98
C PHE A 280 -24.45 1.08 -10.62
N SER A 281 -25.37 0.46 -9.87
CA SER A 281 -25.75 0.88 -8.51
C SER A 281 -25.77 -0.32 -7.56
N TYR A 282 -24.98 -0.26 -6.49
CA TYR A 282 -25.09 -1.22 -5.40
C TYR A 282 -26.45 -1.06 -4.70
N GLY A 283 -27.17 -2.15 -4.52
CA GLY A 283 -28.45 -2.16 -3.75
C GLY A 283 -29.72 -2.04 -4.56
N SER A 284 -29.68 -1.89 -5.90
CA SER A 284 -30.90 -1.79 -6.71
C SER A 284 -31.69 -3.11 -6.84
N ARG A 285 -31.11 -4.25 -6.52
CA ARG A 285 -31.70 -5.58 -6.81
C ARG A 285 -32.39 -6.31 -5.69
N ARG A 286 -32.29 -5.93 -4.41
CA ARG A 286 -33.03 -6.54 -3.27
C ARG A 286 -33.01 -5.63 -2.04
N SER A 287 -33.90 -4.65 -1.96
CA SER A 287 -34.35 -4.18 -0.66
C SER A 287 -35.80 -4.67 -0.44
N THR A 288 -35.95 -5.90 0.04
CA THR A 288 -37.12 -6.22 0.88
C THR A 288 -36.96 -5.40 2.16
N ARG A 289 -37.87 -4.48 2.34
CA ARG A 289 -37.98 -3.55 3.47
C ARG A 289 -37.81 -4.29 4.80
N SER A 290 -36.69 -4.10 5.49
CA SER A 290 -36.60 -4.15 6.93
C SER A 290 -36.53 -2.70 7.42
N ALA A 291 -37.59 -2.27 8.08
CA ALA A 291 -37.70 -0.96 8.69
C ALA A 291 -36.63 -0.87 9.81
N GLY A 292 -35.70 0.07 9.72
CA GLY A 292 -34.80 0.40 10.82
C GLY A 292 -33.30 0.58 10.48
N SER A 293 -32.85 0.33 9.25
CA SER A 293 -31.46 0.61 8.88
C SER A 293 -31.36 1.99 8.23
N THR A 294 -30.40 2.80 8.70
CA THR A 294 -29.95 4.03 8.02
C THR A 294 -29.78 3.77 6.52
N PRO A 295 -30.27 4.66 5.63
CA PRO A 295 -30.19 4.44 4.19
C PRO A 295 -28.71 4.37 3.79
N TYR A 296 -28.26 3.17 3.44
CA TYR A 296 -27.00 2.97 2.71
C TYR A 296 -27.13 3.84 1.45
N ARG A 297 -26.35 4.91 1.34
CA ARG A 297 -26.29 5.71 0.11
C ARG A 297 -25.96 4.74 -1.01
N SER A 298 -26.91 4.51 -1.93
CA SER A 298 -26.65 3.69 -3.12
C SER A 298 -25.50 4.34 -3.88
N ARG A 299 -24.31 3.74 -3.81
CA ARG A 299 -23.16 4.23 -4.58
C ARG A 299 -23.40 3.83 -6.03
N THR A 300 -23.78 4.81 -6.84
CA THR A 300 -23.94 4.67 -8.29
C THR A 300 -22.65 5.10 -8.97
N ILE A 301 -22.19 4.35 -9.96
CA ILE A 301 -21.16 4.79 -10.89
C ILE A 301 -21.75 4.94 -12.28
N GLY A 302 -21.26 5.90 -13.03
CA GLY A 302 -21.64 6.19 -14.41
C GLY A 302 -22.70 7.29 -14.55
N PRO A 303 -23.04 7.61 -15.84
CA PRO A 303 -22.63 6.91 -17.05
C PRO A 303 -21.15 7.10 -17.40
N LEU A 304 -20.42 6.00 -17.61
CA LEU A 304 -19.01 6.01 -17.99
C LEU A 304 -18.85 5.75 -19.49
N ASN A 305 -18.02 6.58 -20.14
CA ASN A 305 -17.64 6.43 -21.53
C ASN A 305 -16.12 6.53 -21.64
N PHE A 306 -15.47 5.47 -22.11
CA PHE A 306 -14.04 5.44 -22.36
C PHE A 306 -13.67 4.31 -23.32
N SER A 307 -12.51 4.42 -23.93
CA SER A 307 -11.96 3.40 -24.81
C SER A 307 -10.45 3.28 -24.63
N ALA A 308 -9.89 2.16 -25.02
CA ALA A 308 -8.45 1.95 -25.09
C ALA A 308 -8.11 1.02 -26.26
N ARG A 309 -6.86 1.07 -26.73
CA ARG A 309 -6.37 0.30 -27.86
C ARG A 309 -5.29 -0.68 -27.44
N SER A 310 -5.10 -1.70 -28.25
CA SER A 310 -3.98 -2.64 -28.13
C SER A 310 -2.65 -1.90 -27.95
N GLY A 311 -1.87 -2.34 -26.97
CA GLY A 311 -0.58 -1.73 -26.62
C GLY A 311 -0.65 -0.54 -25.67
N GLU A 312 -1.85 -0.08 -25.28
CA GLU A 312 -2.05 1.06 -24.39
C GLU A 312 -2.11 0.61 -22.91
N VAL A 313 -1.43 1.33 -22.05
CA VAL A 313 -1.56 1.21 -20.59
C VAL A 313 -2.26 2.45 -20.05
N VAL A 314 -3.49 2.28 -19.57
CA VAL A 314 -4.33 3.34 -19.03
C VAL A 314 -4.32 3.29 -17.50
N GLY A 315 -3.76 4.31 -16.87
CA GLY A 315 -3.82 4.49 -15.42
C GLY A 315 -5.22 5.00 -15.00
N VAL A 316 -5.83 4.34 -14.02
CA VAL A 316 -7.11 4.77 -13.44
C VAL A 316 -6.86 5.34 -12.05
N ILE A 317 -7.04 6.65 -11.90
CA ILE A 317 -6.83 7.34 -10.62
C ILE A 317 -8.14 7.86 -10.04
N GLY A 318 -8.18 8.10 -8.75
CA GLY A 318 -9.36 8.62 -8.02
C GLY A 318 -9.30 8.23 -6.56
N GLU A 319 -9.97 8.97 -5.71
CA GLU A 319 -10.02 8.73 -4.25
C GLU A 319 -10.54 7.33 -3.91
N ASN A 320 -10.31 6.89 -2.67
CA ASN A 320 -10.92 5.66 -2.18
C ASN A 320 -12.45 5.80 -2.21
N GLY A 321 -13.11 4.80 -2.78
CA GLY A 321 -14.55 4.84 -3.01
C GLY A 321 -15.01 5.61 -4.26
N ALA A 322 -14.10 6.15 -5.09
CA ALA A 322 -14.46 6.79 -6.37
C ALA A 322 -15.04 5.82 -7.42
N GLY A 323 -14.93 4.51 -7.20
CA GLY A 323 -15.49 3.49 -8.08
C GLY A 323 -14.48 2.72 -8.93
N LYS A 324 -13.16 2.85 -8.67
CA LYS A 324 -12.09 2.17 -9.44
C LYS A 324 -12.28 0.65 -9.48
N THR A 325 -12.37 0.01 -8.32
CA THR A 325 -12.59 -1.45 -8.21
C THR A 325 -13.93 -1.87 -8.83
N THR A 326 -14.99 -1.05 -8.66
CA THR A 326 -16.29 -1.32 -9.27
C THR A 326 -16.22 -1.25 -10.79
N LEU A 327 -15.50 -0.26 -11.34
CA LEU A 327 -15.23 -0.16 -12.78
C LEU A 327 -14.53 -1.43 -13.29
N SER A 328 -13.46 -1.87 -12.62
CA SER A 328 -12.73 -3.08 -12.98
C SER A 328 -13.64 -4.32 -12.96
N ARG A 329 -14.44 -4.50 -11.90
CA ARG A 329 -15.40 -5.62 -11.78
C ARG A 329 -16.47 -5.62 -12.88
N LEU A 330 -17.01 -4.45 -13.22
CA LEU A 330 -17.98 -4.31 -14.31
C LEU A 330 -17.36 -4.67 -15.65
N CYS A 331 -16.19 -4.12 -15.97
CA CYS A 331 -15.52 -4.39 -17.23
C CYS A 331 -15.13 -5.86 -17.37
N CYS A 332 -14.75 -6.52 -16.29
CA CYS A 332 -14.44 -7.95 -16.27
C CYS A 332 -15.67 -8.86 -16.22
N GLY A 333 -16.90 -8.33 -16.03
CA GLY A 333 -18.13 -9.11 -15.98
C GLY A 333 -18.43 -9.76 -14.63
N LEU A 334 -17.68 -9.43 -13.57
CA LEU A 334 -17.94 -9.87 -12.20
C LEU A 334 -19.18 -9.20 -11.60
N GLU A 335 -19.48 -7.99 -12.05
CA GLU A 335 -20.74 -7.30 -11.79
C GLU A 335 -21.48 -7.07 -13.12
N LYS A 336 -22.81 -7.09 -13.06
CA LYS A 336 -23.65 -6.81 -14.22
C LYS A 336 -24.10 -5.36 -14.17
N GLU A 337 -23.81 -4.63 -15.24
CA GLU A 337 -24.27 -3.25 -15.44
C GLU A 337 -25.80 -3.12 -15.39
N ASP A 338 -26.28 -1.97 -14.92
CA ASP A 338 -27.69 -1.57 -14.99
C ASP A 338 -28.00 -1.06 -16.41
N ARG A 339 -27.07 -0.31 -17.01
CA ARG A 339 -27.15 0.23 -18.37
C ARG A 339 -25.77 0.30 -19.01
N GLY A 340 -25.75 0.43 -20.32
CA GLY A 340 -24.54 0.59 -21.12
C GLY A 340 -24.03 -0.73 -21.67
N THR A 341 -22.86 -0.68 -22.29
CA THR A 341 -22.24 -1.82 -22.96
C THR A 341 -20.72 -1.79 -22.81
N VAL A 342 -20.13 -2.98 -22.73
CA VAL A 342 -18.69 -3.19 -22.90
C VAL A 342 -18.47 -3.98 -24.17
N SER A 343 -17.62 -3.49 -25.06
CA SER A 343 -17.29 -4.13 -26.33
C SER A 343 -15.80 -4.31 -26.53
N VAL A 344 -15.43 -5.35 -27.27
CA VAL A 344 -14.07 -5.60 -27.75
C VAL A 344 -14.17 -5.78 -29.26
N ASP A 345 -13.37 -5.03 -30.02
CA ASP A 345 -13.39 -4.98 -31.50
C ASP A 345 -14.77 -4.67 -32.08
N GLY A 346 -15.48 -3.72 -31.44
CA GLY A 346 -16.83 -3.31 -31.83
C GLY A 346 -17.92 -4.32 -31.48
N ARG A 347 -17.58 -5.51 -30.97
CA ARG A 347 -18.56 -6.54 -30.57
C ARG A 347 -18.90 -6.36 -29.07
N PRO A 348 -20.17 -6.07 -28.75
CA PRO A 348 -20.64 -6.06 -27.37
C PRO A 348 -20.48 -7.45 -26.71
N LEU A 349 -20.01 -7.47 -25.46
CA LEU A 349 -19.82 -8.69 -24.68
C LEU A 349 -20.78 -8.74 -23.51
N SER A 350 -21.48 -9.86 -23.34
CA SER A 350 -22.22 -10.15 -22.12
C SER A 350 -21.27 -10.31 -20.90
N PRO A 351 -21.74 -10.17 -19.67
CA PRO A 351 -20.91 -10.39 -18.47
C PRO A 351 -20.19 -11.75 -18.49
N LYS A 352 -20.86 -12.82 -18.93
CA LYS A 352 -20.29 -14.16 -19.02
C LYS A 352 -19.16 -14.25 -20.05
N GLU A 353 -19.31 -13.60 -21.22
CA GLU A 353 -18.26 -13.56 -22.23
C GLU A 353 -17.06 -12.73 -21.77
N ARG A 354 -17.29 -11.66 -21.01
CA ARG A 354 -16.21 -10.84 -20.43
C ARG A 354 -15.34 -11.63 -19.45
N LEU A 355 -15.91 -12.48 -18.60
CA LEU A 355 -15.17 -13.37 -17.69
C LEU A 355 -14.17 -14.27 -18.43
N GLY A 356 -14.47 -14.65 -19.66
CA GLY A 356 -13.57 -15.48 -20.47
C GLY A 356 -12.52 -14.69 -21.27
N ARG A 357 -12.68 -13.38 -21.46
CA ARG A 357 -11.88 -12.56 -22.38
C ARG A 357 -11.17 -11.38 -21.73
N ILE A 358 -11.54 -11.01 -20.53
CA ILE A 358 -10.98 -9.87 -19.78
C ILE A 358 -10.53 -10.38 -18.42
N ARG A 359 -9.33 -10.04 -18.01
CA ARG A 359 -8.75 -10.50 -16.74
C ARG A 359 -8.72 -9.38 -15.71
N LEU A 360 -9.04 -9.73 -14.46
CA LEU A 360 -8.85 -8.88 -13.30
C LEU A 360 -7.69 -9.45 -12.46
N VAL A 361 -6.69 -8.63 -12.20
CA VAL A 361 -5.68 -8.88 -11.18
C VAL A 361 -6.06 -8.06 -9.95
N MET A 362 -6.40 -8.77 -8.88
CA MET A 362 -6.91 -8.16 -7.64
C MET A 362 -5.79 -7.53 -6.82
N GLN A 363 -6.16 -6.60 -5.95
CA GLN A 363 -5.27 -5.92 -5.01
C GLN A 363 -4.57 -6.88 -4.06
N ASP A 364 -5.30 -7.88 -3.55
CA ASP A 364 -4.76 -8.92 -2.68
C ASP A 364 -4.56 -10.19 -3.48
N PRO A 365 -3.29 -10.60 -3.73
CA PRO A 365 -2.98 -11.79 -4.51
C PRO A 365 -3.45 -13.09 -3.84
N ASP A 366 -3.63 -13.13 -2.50
CA ASP A 366 -4.05 -14.33 -1.79
C ASP A 366 -5.46 -14.80 -2.20
N TYR A 367 -6.29 -13.91 -2.77
CA TYR A 367 -7.59 -14.28 -3.33
C TYR A 367 -7.53 -14.90 -4.72
N GLN A 368 -6.34 -15.01 -5.35
CA GLN A 368 -6.20 -15.45 -6.73
C GLN A 368 -5.17 -16.59 -6.93
N LEU A 369 -4.45 -16.99 -5.87
CA LEU A 369 -3.40 -18.00 -5.93
C LEU A 369 -3.85 -19.25 -5.18
N PHE A 370 -4.04 -20.37 -5.91
CA PHE A 370 -4.70 -21.57 -5.40
C PHE A 370 -3.91 -22.88 -5.60
N SER A 371 -2.87 -22.86 -6.46
CA SER A 371 -2.12 -24.07 -6.83
C SER A 371 -1.10 -24.48 -5.77
N ASP A 372 -0.61 -25.71 -5.88
CA ASP A 372 0.39 -26.28 -4.98
C ASP A 372 1.81 -25.76 -5.31
N SER A 373 2.03 -25.22 -6.51
CA SER A 373 3.32 -24.62 -6.88
C SER A 373 3.16 -23.37 -7.74
N VAL A 374 4.19 -22.52 -7.73
CA VAL A 374 4.29 -21.31 -8.56
C VAL A 374 4.15 -21.65 -10.06
N LEU A 375 4.75 -22.76 -10.51
CA LEU A 375 4.68 -23.16 -11.92
C LEU A 375 3.27 -23.64 -12.30
N GLU A 376 2.62 -24.42 -11.43
CA GLU A 376 1.25 -24.89 -11.66
C GLU A 376 0.25 -23.76 -11.68
N GLU A 377 0.47 -22.69 -10.90
CA GLU A 377 -0.38 -21.51 -10.89
C GLU A 377 -0.51 -20.89 -12.31
N LEU A 378 0.56 -20.85 -13.08
CA LEU A 378 0.55 -20.36 -14.45
C LEU A 378 -0.22 -21.28 -15.41
N SER A 379 -0.44 -22.52 -15.02
CA SER A 379 -1.12 -23.55 -15.83
C SER A 379 -2.61 -23.68 -15.50
N LEU A 380 -3.10 -22.97 -14.47
CA LEU A 380 -4.51 -22.94 -14.11
C LEU A 380 -5.34 -22.39 -15.28
N GLY A 381 -6.38 -23.13 -15.66
CA GLY A 381 -7.26 -22.75 -16.78
C GLY A 381 -6.84 -23.28 -18.16
N GLY A 382 -5.79 -24.10 -18.26
CA GLY A 382 -5.40 -24.79 -19.49
C GLY A 382 -3.93 -25.20 -19.50
N ARG A 383 -3.58 -26.18 -20.33
CA ARG A 383 -2.17 -26.53 -20.53
C ARG A 383 -1.46 -25.39 -21.24
N ARG A 384 -0.50 -24.79 -20.58
CA ARG A 384 0.40 -23.77 -21.14
C ARG A 384 1.72 -24.41 -21.55
N ASP A 385 2.34 -23.86 -22.58
CA ASP A 385 3.70 -24.26 -22.95
C ASP A 385 4.67 -23.91 -21.82
N VAL A 386 5.45 -24.91 -21.38
CA VAL A 386 6.41 -24.75 -20.26
C VAL A 386 7.42 -23.64 -20.55
N GLY A 387 7.85 -23.48 -21.81
CA GLY A 387 8.79 -22.43 -22.19
C GLY A 387 8.18 -21.02 -22.06
N THR A 388 6.89 -20.87 -22.27
CA THR A 388 6.17 -19.60 -22.02
C THR A 388 6.07 -19.29 -20.54
N CYS A 389 5.74 -20.27 -19.70
CA CYS A 389 5.72 -20.13 -18.26
C CYS A 389 7.12 -19.79 -17.70
N GLU A 390 8.16 -20.47 -18.18
CA GLU A 390 9.54 -20.18 -17.81
C GLU A 390 9.94 -18.74 -18.15
N ARG A 391 9.65 -18.27 -19.37
CA ARG A 391 9.97 -16.88 -19.76
C ARG A 391 9.26 -15.86 -18.88
N ALA A 392 7.98 -16.07 -18.55
CA ALA A 392 7.22 -15.20 -17.67
C ALA A 392 7.82 -15.17 -16.24
N LEU A 393 8.12 -16.33 -15.66
CA LEU A 393 8.71 -16.43 -14.33
C LEU A 393 10.12 -15.84 -14.26
N ARG A 394 10.98 -16.09 -15.27
CA ARG A 394 12.33 -15.49 -15.34
C ARG A 394 12.26 -13.96 -15.49
N GLY A 395 11.36 -13.46 -16.34
CA GLY A 395 11.18 -12.02 -16.54
C GLY A 395 10.76 -11.28 -15.28
N LEU A 396 10.07 -11.96 -14.36
CA LEU A 396 9.63 -11.41 -13.08
C LEU A 396 10.47 -11.87 -11.87
N GLY A 397 11.57 -12.62 -12.10
CA GLY A 397 12.50 -13.08 -11.06
C GLY A 397 11.86 -14.07 -10.08
N LEU A 398 11.06 -15.01 -10.60
CA LEU A 398 10.36 -16.04 -9.81
C LEU A 398 10.75 -17.47 -10.19
N TRP A 399 11.61 -17.66 -11.20
CA TRP A 399 11.93 -19.00 -11.71
C TRP A 399 12.54 -19.93 -10.67
N ASP A 400 13.41 -19.39 -9.80
CA ASP A 400 14.06 -20.20 -8.76
C ASP A 400 13.09 -20.67 -7.66
N MET A 401 11.89 -20.11 -7.63
CA MET A 401 10.80 -20.45 -6.70
C MET A 401 9.68 -21.24 -7.38
N ARG A 402 9.87 -21.73 -8.62
CA ARG A 402 8.82 -22.37 -9.41
C ARG A 402 8.15 -23.56 -8.73
N ASP A 403 8.90 -24.27 -7.87
CA ASP A 403 8.43 -25.45 -7.14
C ASP A 403 7.89 -25.10 -5.73
N ALA A 404 7.99 -23.84 -5.31
CA ALA A 404 7.50 -23.37 -4.01
C ALA A 404 5.97 -23.21 -4.02
N HIS A 405 5.34 -23.46 -2.87
CA HIS A 405 3.91 -23.20 -2.70
C HIS A 405 3.65 -21.68 -2.68
N PRO A 406 2.68 -21.14 -3.43
CA PRO A 406 2.42 -19.69 -3.50
C PRO A 406 2.21 -19.02 -2.14
N ALA A 407 1.62 -19.72 -1.16
CA ALA A 407 1.43 -19.17 0.18
C ALA A 407 2.74 -18.82 0.91
N THR A 408 3.87 -19.47 0.57
CA THR A 408 5.18 -19.24 1.19
C THR A 408 5.90 -18.01 0.63
N LEU A 409 5.41 -17.47 -0.47
CA LEU A 409 5.99 -16.30 -1.12
C LEU A 409 5.75 -15.02 -0.31
N SER A 410 6.69 -14.08 -0.39
CA SER A 410 6.46 -12.72 0.11
C SER A 410 5.35 -12.03 -0.68
N ARG A 411 4.73 -10.98 -0.12
CA ARG A 411 3.67 -10.22 -0.79
C ARG A 411 4.11 -9.72 -2.18
N GLY A 412 5.32 -9.17 -2.30
CA GLY A 412 5.85 -8.71 -3.58
C GLY A 412 6.09 -9.85 -4.59
N GLN A 413 6.46 -11.05 -4.11
CA GLN A 413 6.59 -12.23 -4.96
C GLN A 413 5.21 -12.73 -5.43
N LYS A 414 4.22 -12.78 -4.54
CA LYS A 414 2.82 -13.11 -4.89
C LYS A 414 2.25 -12.15 -5.94
N GLN A 415 2.48 -10.85 -5.76
CA GLN A 415 2.04 -9.83 -6.72
C GLN A 415 2.69 -10.02 -8.10
N ARG A 416 3.98 -10.35 -8.15
CA ARG A 416 4.66 -10.67 -9.42
C ARG A 416 4.16 -11.98 -10.03
N LEU A 417 3.78 -12.95 -9.20
CA LEU A 417 3.19 -14.20 -9.68
C LEU A 417 1.85 -13.97 -10.38
N THR A 418 0.96 -13.12 -9.82
CA THR A 418 -0.31 -12.78 -10.48
C THR A 418 -0.09 -12.09 -11.83
N ILE A 419 0.98 -11.30 -11.97
CA ILE A 419 1.37 -10.71 -13.26
C ILE A 419 1.93 -11.76 -14.21
N ALA A 420 2.71 -12.74 -13.71
CA ALA A 420 3.18 -13.86 -14.51
C ALA A 420 2.01 -14.66 -15.08
N CYS A 421 0.98 -14.92 -14.27
CA CYS A 421 -0.26 -15.55 -14.72
C CYS A 421 -0.96 -14.72 -15.82
N ALA A 422 -1.02 -13.40 -15.65
CA ALA A 422 -1.59 -12.53 -16.69
C ALA A 422 -0.77 -12.53 -18.00
N LEU A 423 0.57 -12.64 -17.94
CA LEU A 423 1.45 -12.69 -19.10
C LEU A 423 1.30 -13.97 -19.93
N VAL A 424 0.96 -15.09 -19.29
CA VAL A 424 0.73 -16.36 -20.00
C VAL A 424 -0.72 -16.53 -20.43
N ASP A 425 -1.62 -15.63 -20.02
CA ASP A 425 -3.04 -15.67 -20.34
C ASP A 425 -3.33 -14.79 -21.56
N GLU A 426 -4.01 -15.33 -22.56
CA GLU A 426 -4.38 -14.60 -23.78
C GLU A 426 -5.73 -13.89 -23.59
N ALA A 427 -5.73 -12.75 -22.91
CA ALA A 427 -6.92 -11.93 -22.73
C ALA A 427 -6.89 -10.68 -23.63
N ALA A 428 -8.07 -10.20 -24.03
CA ALA A 428 -8.21 -9.00 -24.84
C ALA A 428 -7.89 -7.73 -24.03
N ALA A 429 -8.22 -7.74 -22.74
CA ALA A 429 -7.91 -6.64 -21.83
C ALA A 429 -7.63 -7.15 -20.42
N TYR A 430 -6.83 -6.37 -19.69
CA TYR A 430 -6.39 -6.66 -18.32
C TYR A 430 -6.66 -5.47 -17.42
N PHE A 431 -7.25 -5.73 -16.27
CA PHE A 431 -7.49 -4.74 -15.22
C PHE A 431 -6.66 -5.11 -14.00
N PHE A 432 -5.80 -4.21 -13.54
CA PHE A 432 -5.00 -4.34 -12.33
C PHE A 432 -5.55 -3.40 -11.26
N ASP A 433 -5.83 -3.93 -10.08
CA ASP A 433 -6.30 -3.14 -8.94
C ASP A 433 -5.17 -3.02 -7.90
N GLU A 434 -4.61 -1.81 -7.74
CA GLU A 434 -3.50 -1.44 -6.86
C GLU A 434 -2.28 -2.41 -6.94
N PRO A 435 -1.68 -2.63 -8.13
CA PRO A 435 -0.67 -3.68 -8.33
C PRO A 435 0.67 -3.42 -7.63
N THR A 436 0.90 -2.23 -7.06
CA THR A 436 2.18 -1.85 -6.44
C THR A 436 2.06 -1.47 -4.97
N SER A 437 0.92 -1.76 -4.34
CA SER A 437 0.70 -1.42 -2.94
C SER A 437 1.70 -2.13 -2.00
N GLY A 438 2.43 -1.36 -1.18
CA GLY A 438 3.42 -1.89 -0.23
C GLY A 438 4.68 -2.44 -0.89
N LEU A 439 4.95 -2.13 -2.17
CA LEU A 439 6.17 -2.57 -2.85
C LEU A 439 7.31 -1.54 -2.71
N ASP A 440 8.52 -2.06 -2.52
CA ASP A 440 9.74 -1.28 -2.68
C ASP A 440 9.95 -0.85 -4.15
N ARG A 441 10.98 -0.07 -4.41
CA ARG A 441 11.26 0.44 -5.75
C ARG A 441 11.49 -0.67 -6.77
N GLU A 442 12.33 -1.63 -6.44
CA GLU A 442 12.72 -2.69 -7.37
C GLU A 442 11.51 -3.55 -7.77
N ASN A 443 10.69 -3.96 -6.79
CA ASN A 443 9.50 -4.73 -7.04
C ASN A 443 8.45 -3.91 -7.82
N MET A 444 8.28 -2.62 -7.53
CA MET A 444 7.41 -1.73 -8.29
C MET A 444 7.86 -1.61 -9.76
N GLU A 445 9.17 -1.42 -10.01
CA GLU A 445 9.73 -1.33 -11.36
C GLU A 445 9.57 -2.64 -12.15
N ARG A 446 9.72 -3.80 -11.48
CA ARG A 446 9.44 -5.12 -12.09
C ARG A 446 7.98 -5.28 -12.46
N VAL A 447 7.05 -4.86 -11.60
CA VAL A 447 5.61 -4.84 -11.88
C VAL A 447 5.30 -3.93 -13.07
N ALA A 448 5.82 -2.70 -13.07
CA ALA A 448 5.64 -1.75 -14.17
C ALA A 448 6.18 -2.32 -15.50
N SER A 449 7.36 -2.96 -15.47
CA SER A 449 7.96 -3.60 -16.64
C SER A 449 7.12 -4.77 -17.15
N GLY A 450 6.57 -5.60 -16.26
CA GLY A 450 5.68 -6.71 -16.62
C GLY A 450 4.38 -6.21 -17.29
N ILE A 451 3.77 -5.17 -16.73
CA ILE A 451 2.58 -4.52 -17.31
C ILE A 451 2.90 -3.92 -18.70
N ARG A 452 4.05 -3.27 -18.84
CA ARG A 452 4.51 -2.77 -20.15
C ARG A 452 4.78 -3.88 -21.16
N LEU A 453 5.33 -5.01 -20.72
CA LEU A 453 5.54 -6.18 -21.57
C LEU A 453 4.19 -6.73 -22.05
N LEU A 454 3.21 -6.85 -21.16
CA LEU A 454 1.85 -7.29 -21.51
C LEU A 454 1.20 -6.39 -22.56
N ALA A 455 1.33 -5.06 -22.41
CA ALA A 455 0.84 -4.11 -23.41
C ALA A 455 1.59 -4.26 -24.74
N ARG A 456 2.92 -4.38 -24.74
CA ARG A 456 3.74 -4.58 -25.95
C ARG A 456 3.39 -5.87 -26.70
N SER A 457 2.89 -6.89 -26.01
CA SER A 457 2.40 -8.13 -26.62
C SER A 457 0.99 -7.99 -27.24
N GLY A 458 0.44 -6.78 -27.28
CA GLY A 458 -0.86 -6.48 -27.86
C GLY A 458 -2.01 -6.40 -26.85
N GLY A 459 -1.76 -6.60 -25.56
CA GLY A 459 -2.78 -6.46 -24.52
C GLY A 459 -3.23 -5.00 -24.34
N ILE A 460 -4.48 -4.81 -23.92
CA ILE A 460 -5.01 -3.53 -23.44
C ILE A 460 -4.97 -3.58 -21.93
N VAL A 461 -4.30 -2.62 -21.28
CA VAL A 461 -4.12 -2.66 -19.85
C VAL A 461 -4.74 -1.43 -19.17
N PHE A 462 -5.55 -1.68 -18.15
CA PHE A 462 -6.03 -0.69 -17.20
C PHE A 462 -5.42 -0.97 -15.82
N ALA A 463 -4.81 0.04 -15.20
CA ALA A 463 -4.19 -0.10 -13.88
C ALA A 463 -4.72 0.97 -12.93
N ALA A 464 -5.56 0.55 -11.98
CA ALA A 464 -6.01 1.42 -10.90
C ALA A 464 -4.88 1.54 -9.88
N SER A 465 -4.42 2.76 -9.60
CA SER A 465 -3.36 2.99 -8.62
C SER A 465 -3.32 4.42 -8.08
N HIS A 466 -2.81 4.55 -6.86
CA HIS A 466 -2.45 5.82 -6.22
C HIS A 466 -0.93 6.06 -6.21
N ASP A 467 -0.17 5.14 -6.78
CA ASP A 467 1.28 5.17 -6.80
C ASP A 467 1.78 6.02 -7.98
N CYS A 468 2.19 7.26 -7.68
CA CYS A 468 2.65 8.21 -8.69
C CYS A 468 3.86 7.68 -9.49
N GLU A 469 4.85 7.06 -8.81
CA GLU A 469 6.06 6.54 -9.46
C GLU A 469 5.72 5.38 -10.41
N PHE A 470 4.81 4.50 -9.99
CA PHE A 470 4.29 3.43 -10.86
C PHE A 470 3.54 3.98 -12.07
N LEU A 471 2.60 4.92 -11.86
CA LEU A 471 1.84 5.54 -12.96
C LEU A 471 2.76 6.20 -13.99
N LEU A 472 3.80 6.91 -13.53
CA LEU A 472 4.82 7.51 -14.40
C LEU A 472 5.64 6.47 -15.16
N SER A 473 5.89 5.30 -14.54
CA SER A 473 6.72 4.24 -15.12
C SER A 473 5.98 3.32 -16.07
N ALA A 474 4.67 3.15 -15.87
CA ALA A 474 3.88 2.15 -16.59
C ALA A 474 2.88 2.74 -17.57
N CYS A 475 2.25 3.90 -17.29
CA CYS A 475 1.06 4.35 -18.00
C CYS A 475 1.37 5.33 -19.15
N ASP A 476 0.55 5.23 -20.22
CA ASP A 476 0.57 6.14 -21.37
C ASP A 476 -0.48 7.24 -21.25
N ARG A 477 -1.57 6.95 -20.52
CA ARG A 477 -2.76 7.80 -20.38
C ARG A 477 -3.37 7.62 -19.00
N ILE A 478 -4.05 8.65 -18.51
CA ILE A 478 -4.70 8.67 -17.21
C ILE A 478 -6.19 8.96 -17.37
N LEU A 479 -7.02 8.10 -16.77
CA LEU A 479 -8.44 8.33 -16.51
C LEU A 479 -8.62 8.67 -15.05
N ARG A 480 -9.21 9.83 -14.75
CA ARG A 480 -9.53 10.25 -13.39
C ARG A 480 -10.99 10.01 -13.08
N LEU A 481 -11.26 9.16 -12.09
CA LEU A 481 -12.58 8.96 -11.51
C LEU A 481 -12.79 9.85 -10.30
N ARG A 482 -13.99 10.44 -10.21
CA ARG A 482 -14.44 11.17 -9.04
C ARG A 482 -15.96 11.00 -8.91
N ASP A 483 -16.42 10.65 -7.71
CA ASP A 483 -17.86 10.45 -7.41
C ASP A 483 -18.57 9.53 -8.43
N GLY A 484 -17.89 8.48 -8.89
CA GLY A 484 -18.41 7.50 -9.84
C GLY A 484 -18.43 7.97 -11.30
N LEU A 485 -17.84 9.12 -11.63
CA LEU A 485 -17.76 9.67 -12.99
C LEU A 485 -16.33 9.81 -13.47
N ILE A 486 -16.09 9.73 -14.77
CA ILE A 486 -14.82 10.13 -15.38
C ILE A 486 -14.84 11.66 -15.51
N VAL A 487 -13.97 12.34 -14.75
CA VAL A 487 -13.88 13.80 -14.72
C VAL A 487 -12.69 14.31 -15.50
N ASP A 488 -11.75 13.45 -15.84
CA ASP A 488 -10.55 13.81 -16.60
C ASP A 488 -10.00 12.62 -17.38
N ASP A 489 -9.42 12.89 -18.55
CA ASP A 489 -8.83 11.92 -19.45
C ASP A 489 -7.71 12.61 -20.25
N PHE A 490 -6.47 12.19 -20.03
CA PHE A 490 -5.32 12.83 -20.68
C PHE A 490 -4.15 11.88 -20.91
N ALA A 491 -3.43 12.08 -22.01
CA ALA A 491 -2.19 11.38 -22.30
C ALA A 491 -1.09 11.81 -21.31
N LEU A 492 -0.31 10.85 -20.81
CA LEU A 492 0.78 11.07 -19.88
C LEU A 492 2.08 11.33 -20.64
N GLY A 493 2.38 12.59 -20.88
CA GLY A 493 3.58 13.05 -21.60
C GLY A 493 4.33 14.13 -20.82
N GLY A 494 5.41 14.68 -21.40
CA GLY A 494 6.29 15.63 -20.71
C GLY A 494 5.56 16.79 -20.02
N SER A 495 4.62 17.46 -20.72
CA SER A 495 3.86 18.61 -20.19
C SER A 495 2.75 18.20 -19.20
N THR A 496 2.22 16.99 -19.30
CA THR A 496 1.07 16.53 -18.49
C THR A 496 1.47 15.80 -17.21
N ARG A 497 2.77 15.51 -17.00
CA ARG A 497 3.25 14.85 -15.79
C ARG A 497 2.95 15.62 -14.50
N LYS A 498 3.08 16.95 -14.54
CA LYS A 498 2.67 17.81 -13.42
C LYS A 498 1.15 17.76 -13.19
N ARG A 499 0.35 17.58 -14.27
CA ARG A 499 -1.09 17.37 -14.16
C ARG A 499 -1.44 16.11 -13.40
N LEU A 500 -0.71 14.99 -13.62
CA LEU A 500 -0.88 13.79 -12.83
C LEU A 500 -0.73 14.06 -11.34
N LEU A 501 0.35 14.73 -10.92
CA LEU A 501 0.54 15.06 -9.51
C LEU A 501 -0.62 15.88 -8.95
N ARG A 502 -1.02 16.97 -9.62
CA ARG A 502 -2.17 17.78 -9.21
C ARG A 502 -3.47 17.00 -9.16
N SER A 503 -3.63 15.99 -10.02
CA SER A 503 -4.83 15.15 -10.08
C SER A 503 -4.91 14.12 -8.94
N LEU A 504 -3.78 13.77 -8.33
CA LEU A 504 -3.71 12.90 -7.17
C LEU A 504 -4.03 13.64 -5.85
N TRP A 505 -3.85 14.98 -5.81
CA TRP A 505 -4.17 15.82 -4.64
C TRP A 505 -5.45 16.64 -4.84
N LYS A 506 -6.13 16.99 -3.74
CA LYS A 506 -7.24 17.95 -3.74
C LYS A 506 -6.71 19.38 -3.67
N GLY A 507 -6.41 20.00 -4.84
CA GLY A 507 -6.15 21.42 -4.97
C GLY A 507 -4.68 21.86 -4.89
N ASP A 508 -4.40 23.07 -5.42
CA ASP A 508 -3.05 23.63 -5.56
C ASP A 508 -2.39 23.96 -4.20
N ALA A 509 -3.18 24.26 -3.16
CA ALA A 509 -2.64 24.62 -1.84
C ALA A 509 -1.95 23.45 -1.11
N GLN A 510 -2.46 22.24 -1.26
CA GLN A 510 -1.83 21.02 -0.69
C GLN A 510 -0.58 20.63 -1.49
N TRP A 511 -0.59 20.84 -2.79
CA TRP A 511 0.55 20.64 -3.66
C TRP A 511 1.74 21.52 -3.25
N ASN A 512 1.53 22.81 -3.05
CA ASN A 512 2.57 23.77 -2.70
C ASN A 512 3.22 23.48 -1.34
N ALA A 513 2.50 22.90 -0.39
CA ALA A 513 3.03 22.50 0.92
C ALA A 513 4.06 21.35 0.83
N HIS A 514 3.99 20.51 -0.21
CA HIS A 514 4.90 19.39 -0.43
C HIS A 514 6.09 19.71 -1.34
N THR A 515 5.99 20.76 -2.15
CA THR A 515 6.99 21.10 -3.16
C THR A 515 7.91 22.24 -2.73
N GLY A 516 7.54 22.98 -1.68
CA GLY A 516 8.31 24.16 -1.25
C GLY A 516 8.34 25.28 -2.28
N ALA A 517 7.32 25.34 -3.18
CA ALA A 517 7.15 26.36 -4.20
C ALA A 517 6.27 27.51 -3.73
#